data_3a16d3f77d322e6a831eea1885179175
#
_entry.id   3a16d3f77d322e6a831eea1885179175
#
_cell.length_a   1.000
_cell.length_b   1.000
_cell.length_c   1.000
_cell.angle_alpha   90.00
_cell.angle_beta   90.00
_cell.angle_gamma   90.00
#
_symmetry.space_group_name_H-M   'P 1'
#
loop_
_entity.id
_entity.type
_entity.pdbx_description
1 polymer ?
#
loop_
_entity_poly.entity_id
_entity_poly.type
_entity_poly.pdbx_seq_one_letter_code
_entity_poly.pdbx_strand_id
1 'polypeptide(L)'
;MKYFLPSFSLMTLVFSAHASLQQGDSLTPYEVKNTRTGDTYCQVCAYGGKAGKLVAFGKLGDAAFWGDLEQLQALAAKYPKLGVFAQVIDSQDAEAIKAEAAKHGVKFPVVVAVEQDWDEKYQVKGVSRTIYYAGKDNEIQWTTVGLETASAQKLAEKLSVDLAG
;
A
#
# COMPACT_ATOMS: atom_id res chain seq x y z
N MET A 1 41.42 -19.53 -45.66
CA MET A 1 40.01 -19.18 -45.40
C MET A 1 39.74 -19.30 -43.92
N LYS A 2 39.62 -18.17 -43.19
CA LYS A 2 39.32 -18.15 -41.77
C LYS A 2 37.84 -17.77 -41.62
N TYR A 3 37.01 -18.69 -41.12
CA TYR A 3 35.61 -18.44 -40.83
C TYR A 3 35.49 -17.74 -39.46
N PHE A 4 35.03 -16.50 -39.47
CA PHE A 4 34.62 -15.76 -38.30
C PHE A 4 33.15 -16.12 -37.98
N LEU A 5 32.93 -16.80 -36.85
CA LEU A 5 31.60 -17.02 -36.30
C LEU A 5 31.22 -15.82 -35.40
N PRO A 6 30.09 -15.14 -35.63
CA PRO A 6 29.61 -14.12 -34.73
C PRO A 6 28.98 -14.77 -33.48
N SER A 7 29.53 -14.43 -32.30
CA SER A 7 28.96 -14.83 -31.02
C SER A 7 27.68 -14.02 -30.74
N PHE A 8 26.53 -14.67 -30.90
CA PHE A 8 25.26 -14.08 -30.50
C PHE A 8 25.14 -14.12 -28.96
N SER A 9 25.35 -12.97 -28.32
CA SER A 9 25.11 -12.79 -26.87
C SER A 9 23.60 -12.73 -26.64
N LEU A 10 23.05 -13.82 -26.12
CA LEU A 10 21.64 -13.89 -25.71
C LEU A 10 21.45 -13.05 -24.46
N MET A 11 20.95 -11.82 -24.63
CA MET A 11 20.61 -10.93 -23.52
C MET A 11 19.28 -11.42 -22.90
N THR A 12 19.37 -12.23 -21.85
CA THR A 12 18.22 -12.66 -21.06
C THR A 12 17.65 -11.45 -20.34
N LEU A 13 16.53 -10.92 -20.83
CA LEU A 13 15.67 -9.98 -20.11
C LEU A 13 15.08 -10.71 -18.91
N VAL A 14 15.64 -10.44 -17.73
CA VAL A 14 15.04 -10.86 -16.46
C VAL A 14 13.82 -9.98 -16.25
N PHE A 15 12.63 -10.47 -16.61
CA PHE A 15 11.39 -9.89 -16.16
C PHE A 15 11.27 -10.15 -14.66
N SER A 16 11.61 -9.17 -13.85
CA SER A 16 11.21 -9.15 -12.44
C SER A 16 9.69 -9.04 -12.41
N ALA A 17 9.01 -10.17 -12.19
CA ALA A 17 7.59 -10.18 -11.92
C ALA A 17 7.37 -9.42 -10.61
N HIS A 18 7.06 -8.14 -10.69
CA HIS A 18 6.65 -7.35 -9.54
C HIS A 18 5.29 -7.87 -9.09
N ALA A 19 5.28 -8.50 -7.93
CA ALA A 19 4.07 -8.98 -7.28
C ALA A 19 3.40 -7.79 -6.59
N SER A 20 2.74 -6.93 -7.34
CA SER A 20 1.95 -5.81 -6.83
C SER A 20 1.01 -5.31 -7.91
N LEU A 21 -0.14 -4.74 -7.51
CA LEU A 21 -1.02 -4.04 -8.42
C LEU A 21 -0.26 -2.90 -9.11
N GLN A 22 -0.57 -2.70 -10.37
CA GLN A 22 0.04 -1.68 -11.22
C GLN A 22 -0.91 -0.51 -11.45
N GLN A 23 -0.40 0.58 -12.01
CA GLN A 23 -1.24 1.68 -12.47
C GLN A 23 -2.27 1.19 -13.48
N GLY A 24 -3.54 1.55 -13.27
CA GLY A 24 -4.69 1.10 -14.05
C GLY A 24 -5.44 -0.10 -13.44
N ASP A 25 -4.82 -0.86 -12.53
CA ASP A 25 -5.54 -1.86 -11.73
C ASP A 25 -6.46 -1.16 -10.71
N SER A 26 -7.35 -1.91 -10.08
CA SER A 26 -8.30 -1.34 -9.12
C SER A 26 -8.14 -1.91 -7.72
N LEU A 27 -8.34 -1.06 -6.70
CA LEU A 27 -8.56 -1.51 -5.32
C LEU A 27 -9.87 -2.28 -5.25
N THR A 28 -9.78 -3.59 -5.04
CA THR A 28 -10.96 -4.46 -4.91
C THR A 28 -11.52 -4.38 -3.48
N PRO A 29 -12.84 -4.19 -3.29
CA PRO A 29 -13.48 -4.25 -1.98
C PRO A 29 -13.29 -5.62 -1.32
N TYR A 30 -13.00 -5.63 -0.01
CA TYR A 30 -12.92 -6.83 0.83
C TYR A 30 -13.19 -6.48 2.28
N GLU A 31 -13.54 -7.48 3.09
CA GLU A 31 -13.82 -7.31 4.52
C GLU A 31 -12.54 -7.30 5.34
N VAL A 32 -12.47 -6.32 6.23
CA VAL A 32 -11.39 -6.16 7.21
C VAL A 32 -11.95 -5.98 8.61
N LYS A 33 -11.13 -6.31 9.61
CA LYS A 33 -11.42 -6.01 11.01
C LYS A 33 -10.51 -4.87 11.48
N ASN A 34 -11.11 -3.79 11.97
CA ASN A 34 -10.38 -2.67 12.56
C ASN A 34 -9.82 -3.08 13.92
N THR A 35 -8.51 -3.01 14.10
CA THR A 35 -7.84 -3.45 15.33
C THR A 35 -8.14 -2.55 16.53
N ARG A 36 -8.58 -1.30 16.31
CA ARG A 36 -8.90 -0.36 17.38
C ARG A 36 -10.33 -0.50 17.88
N THR A 37 -11.31 -0.66 16.97
CA THR A 37 -12.74 -0.70 17.31
C THR A 37 -13.28 -2.12 17.38
N GLY A 38 -12.65 -3.08 16.73
CA GLY A 38 -13.12 -4.46 16.61
C GLY A 38 -14.17 -4.66 15.51
N ASP A 39 -14.61 -3.59 14.83
CA ASP A 39 -15.64 -3.66 13.80
C ASP A 39 -15.12 -4.35 12.54
N THR A 40 -16.00 -5.13 11.89
CA THR A 40 -15.77 -5.74 10.58
C THR A 40 -16.56 -4.98 9.52
N TYR A 41 -15.89 -4.56 8.46
CA TYR A 41 -16.48 -3.78 7.38
C TYR A 41 -15.58 -3.74 6.14
N CYS A 42 -16.10 -3.23 5.03
CA CYS A 42 -15.31 -2.96 3.83
C CYS A 42 -14.64 -1.57 3.94
N GLN A 43 -13.33 -1.51 4.16
CA GLN A 43 -12.62 -0.23 4.31
C GLN A 43 -12.59 0.58 3.02
N VAL A 44 -12.41 -0.05 1.86
CA VAL A 44 -12.45 0.63 0.56
C VAL A 44 -13.82 1.25 0.31
N CYS A 45 -14.90 0.51 0.67
CA CYS A 45 -16.27 1.01 0.56
C CYS A 45 -16.52 2.19 1.51
N ALA A 46 -16.00 2.12 2.74
CA ALA A 46 -16.10 3.21 3.72
C ALA A 46 -15.45 4.52 3.22
N TYR A 47 -14.49 4.41 2.33
CA TYR A 47 -13.83 5.56 1.69
C TYR A 47 -14.40 5.93 0.31
N GLY A 48 -15.58 5.45 -0.06
CA GLY A 48 -16.22 5.75 -1.34
C GLY A 48 -16.43 7.25 -1.62
N GLY A 49 -16.59 8.07 -0.56
CA GLY A 49 -16.69 9.53 -0.64
C GLY A 49 -15.37 10.30 -0.66
N LYS A 50 -14.20 9.62 -0.54
CA LYS A 50 -12.90 10.26 -0.55
C LYS A 50 -12.42 10.53 -1.98
N ALA A 51 -11.67 11.62 -2.17
CA ALA A 51 -11.10 11.99 -3.46
C ALA A 51 -9.92 11.10 -3.87
N GLY A 52 -9.24 10.50 -2.90
CA GLY A 52 -8.19 9.51 -3.12
C GLY A 52 -8.07 8.58 -1.93
N LYS A 53 -7.40 7.45 -2.12
CA LYS A 53 -7.18 6.42 -1.11
C LYS A 53 -5.73 5.98 -1.10
N LEU A 54 -5.12 5.96 0.08
CA LEU A 54 -3.82 5.34 0.34
C LEU A 54 -4.02 4.07 1.17
N VAL A 55 -3.49 2.97 0.69
CA VAL A 55 -3.45 1.72 1.45
C VAL A 55 -2.03 1.20 1.54
N ALA A 56 -1.61 0.87 2.78
CA ALA A 56 -0.29 0.31 3.05
C ALA A 56 -0.43 -1.11 3.63
N PHE A 57 0.39 -2.03 3.14
CA PHE A 57 0.46 -3.40 3.61
C PHE A 57 1.82 -3.65 4.23
N GLY A 58 1.87 -4.22 5.43
CA GLY A 58 3.15 -4.50 6.07
C GLY A 58 3.08 -5.47 7.23
N LYS A 59 4.24 -5.83 7.74
CA LYS A 59 4.38 -6.80 8.83
C LYS A 59 4.44 -6.12 10.19
N LEU A 60 3.85 -6.76 11.19
CA LEU A 60 3.82 -6.24 12.56
C LEU A 60 5.22 -5.93 13.11
N GLY A 61 6.19 -6.82 12.87
CA GLY A 61 7.56 -6.67 13.35
C GLY A 61 8.47 -5.79 12.48
N ASP A 62 7.96 -5.19 11.41
CA ASP A 62 8.76 -4.36 10.48
C ASP A 62 8.75 -2.89 10.90
N ALA A 63 9.80 -2.45 11.59
CA ALA A 63 9.94 -1.06 12.05
C ALA A 63 9.91 -0.04 10.90
N ALA A 64 10.39 -0.40 9.71
CA ALA A 64 10.38 0.48 8.55
C ALA A 64 8.94 0.68 8.01
N PHE A 65 8.08 -0.35 8.10
CA PHE A 65 6.67 -0.21 7.80
C PHE A 65 5.98 0.82 8.72
N TRP A 66 6.24 0.76 10.01
CA TRP A 66 5.67 1.73 10.96
C TRP A 66 6.18 3.15 10.71
N GLY A 67 7.45 3.30 10.32
CA GLY A 67 8.00 4.59 9.87
C GLY A 67 7.33 5.14 8.61
N ASP A 68 6.97 4.27 7.66
CA ASP A 68 6.15 4.66 6.50
C ASP A 68 4.76 5.15 6.95
N LEU A 69 4.13 4.47 7.93
CA LEU A 69 2.81 4.87 8.45
C LEU A 69 2.84 6.24 9.14
N GLU A 70 3.93 6.61 9.83
CA GLU A 70 4.11 7.96 10.38
C GLU A 70 4.08 9.03 9.27
N GLN A 71 4.75 8.77 8.15
CA GLN A 71 4.73 9.66 6.98
C GLN A 71 3.32 9.75 6.37
N LEU A 72 2.62 8.61 6.23
CA LEU A 72 1.24 8.58 5.76
C LEU A 72 0.28 9.31 6.71
N GLN A 73 0.54 9.28 8.02
CA GLN A 73 -0.23 10.04 9.01
C GLN A 73 -0.10 11.56 8.79
N ALA A 74 1.08 12.03 8.44
CA ALA A 74 1.30 13.45 8.11
C ALA A 74 0.53 13.85 6.83
N LEU A 75 0.52 12.98 5.81
CA LEU A 75 -0.26 13.19 4.58
C LEU A 75 -1.78 13.17 4.85
N ALA A 76 -2.27 12.23 5.68
CA ALA A 76 -3.67 12.17 6.08
C ALA A 76 -4.13 13.45 6.79
N ALA A 77 -3.28 14.03 7.62
CA ALA A 77 -3.55 15.30 8.31
C ALA A 77 -3.57 16.49 7.33
N LYS A 78 -2.69 16.48 6.32
CA LYS A 78 -2.59 17.55 5.31
C LYS A 78 -3.74 17.52 4.31
N TYR A 79 -4.25 16.34 3.96
CA TYR A 79 -5.27 16.16 2.93
C TYR A 79 -6.53 15.49 3.48
N PRO A 80 -7.51 16.25 4.05
CA PRO A 80 -8.73 15.67 4.66
C PRO A 80 -9.61 14.86 3.70
N LYS A 81 -9.50 15.12 2.39
CA LYS A 81 -10.20 14.37 1.33
C LYS A 81 -9.54 13.03 1.01
N LEU A 82 -8.35 12.74 1.57
CA LEU A 82 -7.63 11.49 1.41
C LEU A 82 -8.12 10.46 2.44
N GLY A 83 -8.50 9.26 1.99
CA GLY A 83 -8.70 8.11 2.85
C GLY A 83 -7.36 7.37 3.03
N VAL A 84 -6.96 7.10 4.27
CA VAL A 84 -5.73 6.35 4.55
C VAL A 84 -6.05 5.18 5.48
N PHE A 85 -5.57 4.00 5.16
CA PHE A 85 -5.58 2.85 6.06
C PHE A 85 -4.37 1.95 5.81
N ALA A 86 -4.05 1.13 6.81
CA ALA A 86 -3.01 0.13 6.68
C ALA A 86 -3.52 -1.26 7.07
N GLN A 87 -2.98 -2.30 6.45
CA GLN A 87 -3.25 -3.68 6.80
C GLN A 87 -1.98 -4.37 7.28
N VAL A 88 -2.02 -4.98 8.46
CA VAL A 88 -1.00 -5.93 8.91
C VAL A 88 -1.26 -7.29 8.26
N ILE A 89 -0.20 -7.87 7.63
CA ILE A 89 -0.34 -9.04 6.74
C ILE A 89 0.11 -10.36 7.38
N ASP A 90 0.80 -10.31 8.52
CA ASP A 90 1.43 -11.47 9.17
C ASP A 90 0.93 -11.74 10.59
N SER A 91 -0.05 -10.96 11.07
CA SER A 91 -0.61 -11.10 12.41
C SER A 91 -2.10 -10.78 12.44
N GLN A 92 -2.82 -11.48 13.31
CA GLN A 92 -4.21 -11.21 13.68
C GLN A 92 -4.33 -10.69 15.12
N ASP A 93 -3.21 -10.45 15.81
CA ASP A 93 -3.17 -9.94 17.17
C ASP A 93 -3.51 -8.45 17.20
N ALA A 94 -4.81 -8.16 17.37
CA ALA A 94 -5.33 -6.79 17.38
C ALA A 94 -4.73 -5.92 18.48
N GLU A 95 -4.42 -6.46 19.65
CA GLU A 95 -3.86 -5.68 20.76
C GLU A 95 -2.39 -5.33 20.49
N ALA A 96 -1.59 -6.25 19.96
CA ALA A 96 -0.21 -5.96 19.57
C ALA A 96 -0.15 -4.92 18.44
N ILE A 97 -1.02 -5.04 17.43
CA ILE A 97 -1.10 -4.07 16.32
C ILE A 97 -1.52 -2.70 16.83
N LYS A 98 -2.52 -2.62 17.70
CA LYS A 98 -3.00 -1.38 18.32
C LYS A 98 -1.92 -0.71 19.15
N ALA A 99 -1.13 -1.48 19.91
CA ALA A 99 -0.01 -0.99 20.70
C ALA A 99 1.08 -0.35 19.82
N GLU A 100 1.49 -1.03 18.73
CA GLU A 100 2.45 -0.48 17.78
C GLU A 100 1.90 0.76 17.05
N ALA A 101 0.64 0.74 16.61
CA ALA A 101 0.01 1.91 16.00
C ALA A 101 0.01 3.13 16.95
N ALA A 102 -0.26 2.91 18.23
CA ALA A 102 -0.22 3.96 19.24
C ALA A 102 1.19 4.52 19.47
N LYS A 103 2.19 3.64 19.57
CA LYS A 103 3.61 3.98 19.72
C LYS A 103 4.11 4.88 18.59
N HIS A 104 3.66 4.62 17.36
CA HIS A 104 4.02 5.37 16.15
C HIS A 104 3.04 6.53 15.82
N GLY A 105 2.11 6.85 16.74
CA GLY A 105 1.17 7.97 16.55
C GLY A 105 0.19 7.82 15.38
N VAL A 106 -0.03 6.61 14.89
CA VAL A 106 -0.94 6.32 13.78
C VAL A 106 -2.39 6.42 14.25
N LYS A 107 -3.16 7.32 13.63
CA LYS A 107 -4.57 7.60 13.99
C LYS A 107 -5.58 7.07 12.98
N PHE A 108 -5.19 6.88 11.73
CA PHE A 108 -6.04 6.25 10.74
C PHE A 108 -6.23 4.74 11.03
N PRO A 109 -7.21 4.05 10.42
CA PRO A 109 -7.45 2.63 10.67
C PRO A 109 -6.25 1.75 10.32
N VAL A 110 -5.82 0.91 11.26
CA VAL A 110 -4.95 -0.23 11.00
C VAL A 110 -5.81 -1.48 11.17
N VAL A 111 -5.84 -2.30 10.14
CA VAL A 111 -6.78 -3.41 9.99
C VAL A 111 -6.06 -4.73 9.78
N VAL A 112 -6.81 -5.82 9.97
CA VAL A 112 -6.45 -7.17 9.54
C VAL A 112 -7.50 -7.69 8.58
N ALA A 113 -7.12 -8.50 7.60
CA ALA A 113 -8.08 -9.09 6.68
C ALA A 113 -8.94 -10.14 7.37
N VAL A 114 -10.22 -10.17 7.04
CA VAL A 114 -11.16 -11.25 7.42
C VAL A 114 -11.22 -12.29 6.31
N GLU A 115 -11.23 -11.83 5.05
CA GLU A 115 -11.21 -12.71 3.88
C GLU A 115 -9.82 -13.33 3.65
N GLN A 116 -9.77 -14.58 3.20
CA GLN A 116 -8.50 -15.29 2.98
C GLN A 116 -7.87 -14.97 1.62
N ASP A 117 -8.66 -14.57 0.63
CA ASP A 117 -8.23 -14.29 -0.74
C ASP A 117 -7.78 -12.82 -0.98
N TRP A 118 -7.69 -12.03 0.09
CA TRP A 118 -7.28 -10.62 0.00
C TRP A 118 -5.89 -10.45 -0.67
N ASP A 119 -4.95 -11.37 -0.43
CA ASP A 119 -3.60 -11.28 -0.99
C ASP A 119 -3.59 -11.52 -2.51
N GLU A 120 -4.46 -12.39 -3.02
CA GLU A 120 -4.67 -12.55 -4.46
C GLU A 120 -5.26 -11.28 -5.08
N LYS A 121 -6.23 -10.65 -4.41
CA LYS A 121 -6.87 -9.41 -4.85
C LYS A 121 -5.89 -8.24 -4.90
N TYR A 122 -4.95 -8.16 -3.96
CA TYR A 122 -4.02 -7.04 -3.82
C TYR A 122 -2.60 -7.35 -4.26
N GLN A 123 -2.30 -8.59 -4.61
CA GLN A 123 -1.01 -9.06 -5.13
C GLN A 123 0.20 -8.67 -4.27
N VAL A 124 0.00 -8.58 -2.95
CA VAL A 124 1.06 -8.20 -2.00
C VAL A 124 2.09 -9.30 -1.81
N LYS A 125 1.65 -10.60 -1.88
CA LYS A 125 2.49 -11.79 -1.81
C LYS A 125 3.47 -11.79 -0.64
N GLY A 126 3.01 -11.30 0.51
CA GLY A 126 3.80 -11.23 1.74
C GLY A 126 4.92 -10.17 1.73
N VAL A 127 4.97 -9.29 0.73
CA VAL A 127 5.93 -8.18 0.68
C VAL A 127 5.48 -7.08 1.63
N SER A 128 6.30 -6.82 2.67
CA SER A 128 6.08 -5.70 3.59
C SER A 128 6.34 -4.37 2.91
N ARG A 129 5.68 -3.31 3.42
CA ARG A 129 5.80 -1.92 2.96
C ARG A 129 5.22 -1.66 1.56
N THR A 130 4.35 -2.54 1.04
CA THR A 130 3.66 -2.29 -0.23
C THR A 130 2.62 -1.18 -0.03
N ILE A 131 2.67 -0.14 -0.85
CA ILE A 131 1.79 1.03 -0.75
C ILE A 131 1.15 1.31 -2.10
N TYR A 132 -0.17 1.46 -2.11
CA TYR A 132 -0.97 1.85 -3.26
C TYR A 132 -1.64 3.20 -3.03
N TYR A 133 -1.59 4.07 -4.02
CA TYR A 133 -2.44 5.23 -4.10
C TYR A 133 -3.44 5.06 -5.24
N ALA A 134 -4.72 5.17 -4.93
CA ALA A 134 -5.81 5.11 -5.88
C ALA A 134 -6.63 6.40 -5.89
N GLY A 135 -7.20 6.72 -7.03
CA GLY A 135 -8.12 7.82 -7.22
C GLY A 135 -9.50 7.57 -6.60
N LYS A 136 -10.43 8.48 -6.85
CA LYS A 136 -11.82 8.40 -6.38
C LYS A 136 -12.53 7.14 -6.86
N ASP A 137 -12.23 6.71 -8.06
CA ASP A 137 -12.77 5.54 -8.78
C ASP A 137 -12.15 4.20 -8.35
N ASN A 138 -11.23 4.21 -7.37
CA ASN A 138 -10.42 3.08 -6.92
C ASN A 138 -9.33 2.63 -7.90
N GLU A 139 -9.13 3.31 -9.03
CA GLU A 139 -8.05 2.98 -9.95
C GLU A 139 -6.69 3.36 -9.34
N ILE A 140 -5.75 2.41 -9.34
CA ILE A 140 -4.38 2.61 -8.88
C ILE A 140 -3.68 3.62 -9.79
N GLN A 141 -3.19 4.68 -9.20
CA GLN A 141 -2.47 5.74 -9.89
C GLN A 141 -0.99 5.77 -9.55
N TRP A 142 -0.62 5.11 -8.45
CA TRP A 142 0.77 5.01 -8.04
C TRP A 142 0.97 3.84 -7.06
N THR A 143 2.15 3.23 -7.12
CA THR A 143 2.55 2.12 -6.26
C THR A 143 4.03 2.22 -5.90
N THR A 144 4.39 1.74 -4.71
CA THR A 144 5.79 1.61 -4.27
C THR A 144 5.93 0.51 -3.22
N VAL A 145 7.17 0.09 -3.00
CA VAL A 145 7.58 -0.66 -1.82
C VAL A 145 8.44 0.28 -0.96
N GLY A 146 7.90 0.71 0.17
CA GLY A 146 8.52 1.66 1.09
C GLY A 146 8.41 3.14 0.67
N LEU A 147 8.39 4.03 1.66
CA LEU A 147 8.41 5.48 1.50
C LEU A 147 9.80 6.05 1.78
N GLU A 148 10.76 5.66 0.95
CA GLU A 148 12.07 6.34 0.94
C GLU A 148 11.92 7.78 0.42
N THR A 149 12.89 8.64 0.71
CA THR A 149 12.82 10.09 0.38
C THR A 149 12.30 10.36 -1.03
N ALA A 150 12.80 9.65 -2.03
CA ALA A 150 12.39 9.88 -3.43
C ALA A 150 10.95 9.44 -3.71
N SER A 151 10.48 8.30 -3.14
CA SER A 151 9.10 7.83 -3.29
C SER A 151 8.12 8.70 -2.50
N ALA A 152 8.50 9.16 -1.31
CA ALA A 152 7.70 10.08 -0.51
C ALA A 152 7.50 11.44 -1.22
N GLN A 153 8.54 11.99 -1.85
CA GLN A 153 8.43 13.22 -2.65
C GLN A 153 7.49 13.05 -3.84
N LYS A 154 7.63 11.97 -4.62
CA LYS A 154 6.74 11.67 -5.75
C LYS A 154 5.29 11.53 -5.32
N LEU A 155 5.04 10.85 -4.20
CA LEU A 155 3.70 10.73 -3.64
C LEU A 155 3.14 12.10 -3.23
N ALA A 156 3.92 12.91 -2.52
CA ALA A 156 3.50 14.24 -2.09
C ALA A 156 3.18 15.17 -3.28
N GLU A 157 4.00 15.14 -4.34
CA GLU A 157 3.75 15.88 -5.59
C GLU A 157 2.44 15.43 -6.23
N LYS A 158 2.23 14.11 -6.38
CA LYS A 158 1.02 13.56 -6.96
C LYS A 158 -0.23 13.95 -6.16
N LEU A 159 -0.20 13.82 -4.85
CA LEU A 159 -1.32 14.22 -3.97
C LEU A 159 -1.61 15.73 -4.06
N SER A 160 -0.57 16.55 -4.22
CA SER A 160 -0.74 18.00 -4.38
C SER A 160 -1.47 18.38 -5.67
N VAL A 161 -1.30 17.60 -6.74
CA VAL A 161 -2.03 17.77 -8.00
C VAL A 161 -3.44 17.22 -7.92
N ASP A 162 -3.58 15.98 -7.46
CA ASP A 162 -4.86 15.25 -7.50
C ASP A 162 -5.88 15.76 -6.46
N LEU A 163 -5.41 16.36 -5.36
CA LEU A 163 -6.24 16.79 -4.22
C LEU A 163 -6.27 18.31 -4.04
N ALA A 164 -5.73 19.09 -4.98
CA ALA A 164 -5.66 20.56 -4.93
C ALA A 164 -7.02 21.27 -5.13
N GLY A 165 -8.13 20.53 -5.24
CA GLY A 165 -9.48 21.05 -5.47
C GLY A 165 -10.36 21.11 -4.22
#